data_b3ef2345d231e7f1bb1eb5847bc8fa3f
#
_entry.id   b3ef2345d231e7f1bb1eb5847bc8fa3f
#
_cell.length_a   1.000
_cell.length_b   1.000
_cell.length_c   1.000
_cell.angle_alpha   90.00
_cell.angle_beta   90.00
_cell.angle_gamma   90.00
#
_symmetry.space_group_name_H-M   'P 1'
#
loop_
_entity.id
_entity.type
_entity.pdbx_description
1 polymer ?
#
loop_
_entity_poly.entity_id
_entity_poly.type
_entity_poly.pdbx_seq_one_letter_code
_entity_poly.pdbx_strand_id
1 'polypeptide(L)' 'MPEEKDIEELRKELEDYYGTAMASGMPMAVIDLSRVSKMSDEEIEEEARKLHLD' A
#
# COMPACT_ATOMS: atom_id res chain seq x y z
N MET A 1 18.24 -2.42 -14.66
CA MET A 1 18.40 -1.99 -13.32
C MET A 1 17.05 -1.69 -12.69
N PRO A 2 16.92 -1.99 -11.46
CA PRO A 2 15.63 -1.76 -10.81
C PRO A 2 15.39 -0.28 -10.65
N GLU A 3 14.21 0.11 -10.97
CA GLU A 3 13.78 1.47 -10.81
C GLU A 3 13.05 1.62 -9.50
N GLU A 4 13.20 2.78 -8.92
CA GLU A 4 12.34 3.10 -7.80
C GLU A 4 10.94 3.30 -8.34
N LYS A 5 10.00 2.70 -7.68
CA LYS A 5 8.62 2.83 -8.10
C LYS A 5 8.12 4.22 -7.80
N ASP A 6 7.30 4.73 -8.69
CA ASP A 6 6.61 5.99 -8.44
C ASP A 6 5.69 5.86 -7.25
N ILE A 7 5.39 7.00 -6.64
CA ILE A 7 4.45 7.02 -5.52
C ILE A 7 3.09 6.49 -5.96
N GLU A 8 2.67 6.83 -7.17
CA GLU A 8 1.41 6.31 -7.67
C GLU A 8 1.42 4.79 -7.78
N GLU A 9 2.54 4.27 -8.23
CA GLU A 9 2.67 2.83 -8.37
C GLU A 9 2.68 2.15 -7.00
N LEU A 10 3.40 2.73 -6.05
CA LEU A 10 3.43 2.19 -4.70
C LEU A 10 2.05 2.25 -4.05
N ARG A 11 1.35 3.35 -4.24
CA ARG A 11 0.00 3.48 -3.70
C ARG A 11 -0.91 2.40 -4.28
N LYS A 12 -0.78 2.16 -5.57
CA LYS A 12 -1.56 1.14 -6.24
C LYS A 12 -1.26 -0.24 -5.68
N GLU A 13 0.01 -0.51 -5.43
CA GLU A 13 0.39 -1.81 -4.87
C GLU A 13 -0.11 -1.97 -3.45
N LEU A 14 -0.10 -0.90 -2.68
CA LEU A 14 -0.67 -0.95 -1.35
C LEU A 14 -2.16 -1.21 -1.39
N GLU A 15 -2.85 -0.55 -2.30
CA GLU A 15 -4.28 -0.78 -2.46
C GLU A 15 -4.57 -2.22 -2.85
N ASP A 16 -3.76 -2.75 -3.75
CA ASP A 16 -3.89 -4.15 -4.15
C ASP A 16 -3.65 -5.08 -2.96
N TYR A 17 -2.61 -4.79 -2.21
CA TYR A 17 -2.24 -5.62 -1.07
C TYR A 17 -3.38 -5.67 -0.06
N TYR A 18 -3.88 -4.50 0.32
CA TYR A 18 -4.93 -4.46 1.32
C TYR A 18 -6.27 -4.92 0.75
N GLY A 19 -6.50 -4.69 -0.52
CA GLY A 19 -7.71 -5.20 -1.17
C GLY A 19 -7.76 -6.72 -1.16
N THR A 20 -6.61 -7.35 -1.44
CA THR A 20 -6.52 -8.80 -1.39
C THR A 20 -6.72 -9.31 0.03
N ALA A 21 -6.10 -8.63 0.99
CA ALA A 21 -6.26 -9.01 2.39
C ALA A 21 -7.71 -8.91 2.84
N MET A 22 -8.39 -7.86 2.39
CA MET A 22 -9.79 -7.67 2.72
C MET A 22 -10.64 -8.79 2.15
N ALA A 23 -10.35 -9.19 0.91
CA ALA A 23 -11.07 -10.27 0.27
C ALA A 23 -10.82 -11.59 0.98
N SER A 24 -9.70 -11.72 1.65
CA SER A 24 -9.38 -12.92 2.43
C SER A 24 -10.00 -12.90 3.81
N GLY A 25 -10.74 -11.87 4.14
CA GLY A 25 -11.47 -11.82 5.40
C GLY A 25 -10.73 -11.13 6.53
N MET A 26 -9.80 -10.24 6.22
CA MET A 26 -9.07 -9.49 7.25
C MET A 26 -9.76 -8.13 7.46
N PRO A 27 -10.51 -7.98 8.54
CA PRO A 27 -11.29 -6.73 8.73
C PRO A 27 -10.44 -5.49 8.88
N MET A 28 -9.22 -5.63 9.40
CA MET A 28 -8.35 -4.47 9.54
C MET A 28 -7.91 -3.90 8.21
N ALA A 29 -7.94 -4.71 7.16
CA ALA A 29 -7.54 -4.25 5.84
C ALA A 29 -8.44 -3.14 5.31
N VAL A 30 -9.69 -3.11 5.76
CA VAL A 30 -10.60 -2.04 5.36
C VAL A 30 -10.09 -0.69 5.85
N ILE A 31 -9.64 -0.66 7.10
CA ILE A 31 -9.10 0.57 7.69
C ILE A 31 -7.82 0.97 6.99
N ASP A 32 -6.94 -0.01 6.74
CA ASP A 32 -5.67 0.26 6.07
C ASP A 32 -5.88 0.78 4.67
N LEU A 33 -6.82 0.19 3.94
CA LEU A 33 -7.10 0.62 2.58
C LEU A 33 -7.61 2.07 2.58
N SER A 34 -8.44 2.40 3.55
CA SER A 34 -8.94 3.76 3.69
C SER A 34 -7.80 4.74 3.97
N ARG A 35 -6.84 4.30 4.78
CA ARG A 35 -5.69 5.14 5.12
C ARG A 35 -4.79 5.39 3.93
N VAL A 36 -4.62 4.39 3.08
CA VAL A 36 -3.74 4.52 1.92
C VAL A 36 -4.14 5.68 1.04
N SER A 37 -5.43 5.88 0.87
CA SER A 37 -5.91 6.97 0.02
C SER A 37 -5.62 8.35 0.60
N LYS A 38 -5.28 8.41 1.89
CA LYS A 38 -5.00 9.67 2.57
C LYS A 38 -3.53 9.82 2.94
N MET A 39 -2.71 8.84 2.62
CA MET A 39 -1.31 8.88 2.98
C MET A 39 -0.55 9.87 2.12
N SER A 40 0.41 10.55 2.75
CA SER A 40 1.36 11.37 2.03
C SER A 40 2.37 10.49 1.30
N ASP A 41 3.16 11.13 0.42
CA ASP A 41 4.16 10.39 -0.33
C ASP A 41 5.13 9.66 0.59
N GLU A 42 5.56 10.34 1.65
CA GLU A 42 6.49 9.74 2.60
C GLU A 42 5.88 8.54 3.29
N GLU A 43 4.63 8.66 3.66
CA GLU A 43 3.94 7.56 4.32
C GLU A 43 3.77 6.37 3.39
N ILE A 44 3.50 6.64 2.14
CA ILE A 44 3.38 5.59 1.14
C ILE A 44 4.70 4.83 1.00
N GLU A 45 5.80 5.56 0.91
CA GLU A 45 7.12 4.93 0.79
C GLU A 45 7.45 4.10 2.02
N GLU A 46 7.15 4.64 3.18
CA GLU A 46 7.45 3.95 4.42
C GLU A 46 6.64 2.67 4.55
N GLU A 47 5.38 2.74 4.21
CA GLU A 47 4.52 1.57 4.30
C GLU A 47 4.94 0.50 3.29
N ALA A 48 5.28 0.92 2.09
CA ALA A 48 5.73 -0.02 1.07
C ALA A 48 7.02 -0.71 1.51
N ARG A 49 7.88 0.03 2.17
CA ARG A 49 9.13 -0.54 2.67
C ARG A 49 8.87 -1.57 3.76
N LYS A 50 7.93 -1.28 4.64
CA LYS A 50 7.55 -2.22 5.69
C LYS A 50 7.04 -3.53 5.11
N LEU A 51 6.32 -3.45 4.02
CA LEU A 51 5.70 -4.61 3.40
C LEU A 51 6.56 -5.21 2.30
N HIS A 52 7.75 -4.65 2.08
CA HIS A 52 8.68 -5.12 1.05
C HIS A 52 8.08 -5.06 -0.35
N LEU A 53 7.35 -3.99 -0.62
CA LEU A 53 6.72 -3.80 -1.92
C LEU A 53 7.56 -2.93 -2.86
N ASP A 54 8.54 -2.23 -2.34
CA ASP A 54 9.38 -1.35 -3.17
C ASP A 54 10.52 -2.07 -3.85
#